data_a2a351e3aad87ec81c43d2b2678be70f
#
_entry.id   a2a351e3aad87ec81c43d2b2678be70f
#
_cell.length_a   1.000
_cell.length_b   1.000
_cell.length_c   1.000
_cell.angle_alpha   90.00
_cell.angle_beta   90.00
_cell.angle_gamma   90.00
#
_symmetry.space_group_name_H-M   'P 1'
#
loop_
_entity.id
_entity.type
_entity.pdbx_description
1 polymer ?
#
loop_
_entity_poly.entity_id
_entity_poly.type
_entity_poly.pdbx_seq_one_letter_code
_entity_poly.pdbx_strand_id
1 'polypeptide(L)'
;MYGHEPKTLPDDWKEKIQSMFLSETGEEYTHESISNLPIPQWSGNMFLIDQEQYPTPESLLGVLWALPHGQNGVRIAAFVLDSKYQSCGWGGKAWDHLVEISRAAGKITIQLEVKAENSRAQEFYKTRGLTVVKELPHYYKSGLGYEMKGPL
;
A
#
# COMPACT_ATOMS: atom_id res chain seq x y z
N MET A 1 -11.96 0.03 -6.40
CA MET A 1 -12.45 -1.23 -5.75
C MET A 1 -11.95 -1.27 -4.32
N TYR A 2 -12.83 -1.58 -3.39
CA TYR A 2 -12.54 -1.51 -1.95
C TYR A 2 -12.81 -2.84 -1.25
N GLY A 3 -12.10 -3.07 -0.16
CA GLY A 3 -12.42 -4.10 0.80
C GLY A 3 -12.07 -5.53 0.44
N HIS A 4 -11.40 -5.78 -0.66
CA HIS A 4 -11.06 -7.14 -1.07
C HIS A 4 -9.89 -7.71 -0.26
N GLU A 5 -10.06 -8.94 0.20
CA GLU A 5 -8.96 -9.70 0.80
C GLU A 5 -8.07 -10.29 -0.30
N PRO A 6 -6.73 -10.30 -0.12
CA PRO A 6 -5.82 -10.87 -1.12
C PRO A 6 -6.12 -12.31 -1.50
N LYS A 7 -6.54 -13.12 -0.53
CA LYS A 7 -6.83 -14.56 -0.75
C LYS A 7 -7.97 -14.82 -1.72
N THR A 8 -8.89 -13.88 -1.90
CA THR A 8 -10.06 -14.04 -2.78
C THR A 8 -9.81 -13.60 -4.20
N LEU A 9 -8.61 -13.11 -4.51
CA LEU A 9 -8.26 -12.64 -5.84
C LEU A 9 -8.06 -13.80 -6.81
N PRO A 10 -8.45 -13.64 -8.09
CA PRO A 10 -8.11 -14.58 -9.14
C PRO A 10 -6.58 -14.66 -9.35
N ASP A 11 -6.10 -15.79 -9.86
CA ASP A 11 -4.67 -16.02 -10.06
C ASP A 11 -4.03 -15.02 -11.04
N ASP A 12 -4.73 -14.63 -12.09
CA ASP A 12 -4.22 -13.65 -13.05
C ASP A 12 -4.04 -12.25 -12.43
N TRP A 13 -4.89 -11.90 -11.47
CA TRP A 13 -4.74 -10.67 -10.68
C TRP A 13 -3.55 -10.76 -9.73
N LYS A 14 -3.33 -11.93 -9.11
CA LYS A 14 -2.15 -12.15 -8.28
C LYS A 14 -0.86 -12.06 -9.09
N GLU A 15 -0.86 -12.56 -10.31
CA GLU A 15 0.28 -12.42 -11.23
C GLU A 15 0.58 -10.95 -11.55
N LYS A 16 -0.46 -10.16 -11.81
CA LYS A 16 -0.30 -8.72 -12.04
C LYS A 16 0.27 -8.02 -10.81
N ILE A 17 -0.21 -8.36 -9.63
CA ILE A 17 0.30 -7.83 -8.36
C ILE A 17 1.76 -8.21 -8.15
N GLN A 18 2.13 -9.48 -8.36
CA GLN A 18 3.53 -9.94 -8.29
C GLN A 18 4.43 -9.11 -9.19
N SER A 19 4.03 -8.93 -10.44
CA SER A 19 4.78 -8.17 -11.44
C SER A 19 4.96 -6.72 -11.00
N MET A 20 3.92 -6.10 -10.48
CA MET A 20 3.92 -4.71 -10.01
C MET A 20 4.85 -4.52 -8.82
N PHE A 21 4.77 -5.40 -7.82
CA PHE A 21 5.68 -5.34 -6.67
C PHE A 21 7.13 -5.54 -7.07
N LEU A 22 7.39 -6.51 -7.92
CA LEU A 22 8.76 -6.77 -8.37
C LEU A 22 9.34 -5.57 -9.13
N SER A 23 8.60 -5.00 -10.06
CA SER A 23 9.08 -3.89 -10.89
C SER A 23 9.22 -2.58 -10.11
N GLU A 24 8.34 -2.31 -9.15
CA GLU A 24 8.29 -1.02 -8.46
C GLU A 24 9.02 -1.02 -7.10
N THR A 25 9.09 -2.16 -6.42
CA THR A 25 9.72 -2.24 -5.10
C THR A 25 10.89 -3.22 -5.04
N GLY A 26 11.07 -4.06 -6.05
CA GLY A 26 12.09 -5.12 -6.04
C GLY A 26 11.72 -6.29 -5.13
N GLU A 27 10.55 -6.31 -4.54
CA GLU A 27 10.10 -7.38 -3.67
C GLU A 27 9.44 -8.51 -4.46
N GLU A 28 9.84 -9.74 -4.14
CA GLU A 28 9.29 -10.94 -4.76
C GLU A 28 8.17 -11.51 -3.88
N TYR A 29 6.99 -11.67 -4.50
CA TYR A 29 5.86 -12.36 -3.90
C TYR A 29 5.49 -13.58 -4.73
N THR A 30 4.99 -14.63 -4.07
CA THR A 30 4.34 -15.77 -4.72
C THR A 30 2.83 -15.62 -4.62
N HIS A 31 2.06 -16.41 -5.37
CA HIS A 31 0.61 -16.45 -5.20
C HIS A 31 0.22 -16.82 -3.76
N GLU A 32 0.95 -17.77 -3.16
CA GLU A 32 0.73 -18.18 -1.79
C GLU A 32 1.01 -17.05 -0.80
N SER A 33 2.12 -16.33 -0.95
CA SER A 33 2.46 -15.22 -0.05
C SER A 33 1.48 -14.07 -0.15
N ILE A 34 0.96 -13.77 -1.34
CA ILE A 34 -0.10 -12.78 -1.52
C ILE A 34 -1.38 -13.23 -0.83
N SER A 35 -1.78 -14.50 -1.02
CA SER A 35 -2.98 -15.06 -0.42
C SER A 35 -2.94 -15.06 1.11
N ASN A 36 -1.75 -15.20 1.68
CA ASN A 36 -1.55 -15.29 3.13
C ASN A 36 -1.27 -13.94 3.80
N LEU A 37 -1.27 -12.84 3.06
CA LEU A 37 -1.13 -11.51 3.66
C LEU A 37 -2.30 -11.25 4.64
N PRO A 38 -2.01 -10.79 5.86
CA PRO A 38 -3.04 -10.58 6.87
C PRO A 38 -3.80 -9.26 6.64
N ILE A 39 -4.37 -9.12 5.47
CA ILE A 39 -5.14 -7.93 5.08
C ILE A 39 -6.62 -8.23 5.27
N PRO A 40 -7.29 -7.57 6.22
CA PRO A 40 -8.70 -7.82 6.48
C PRO A 40 -9.59 -7.22 5.39
N GLN A 41 -10.81 -7.72 5.33
CA GLN A 41 -11.84 -7.13 4.48
C GLN A 41 -12.38 -5.87 5.17
N TRP A 42 -11.97 -4.71 4.68
CA TRP A 42 -12.47 -3.40 5.14
C TRP A 42 -12.23 -2.32 4.09
N SER A 43 -12.97 -1.23 4.18
CA SER A 43 -12.98 -0.17 3.16
C SER A 43 -11.66 0.60 2.99
N GLY A 44 -10.71 0.45 3.92
CA GLY A 44 -9.36 1.02 3.80
C GLY A 44 -8.44 0.26 2.84
N ASN A 45 -8.84 -0.93 2.39
CA ASN A 45 -8.13 -1.65 1.33
C ASN A 45 -8.69 -1.23 -0.02
N MET A 46 -7.81 -0.93 -0.97
CA MET A 46 -8.28 -0.50 -2.28
C MET A 46 -7.36 -0.95 -3.40
N PHE A 47 -7.98 -1.18 -4.55
CA PHE A 47 -7.32 -1.30 -5.83
C PHE A 47 -7.69 -0.08 -6.68
N LEU A 48 -6.71 0.52 -7.31
CA LEU A 48 -6.92 1.53 -8.33
C LEU A 48 -7.14 0.81 -9.66
N ILE A 49 -8.24 1.12 -10.32
CA ILE A 49 -8.73 0.35 -11.47
C ILE A 49 -9.07 1.28 -12.62
N ASP A 50 -8.64 0.90 -13.82
CA ASP A 50 -9.15 1.47 -15.06
C ASP A 50 -10.48 0.79 -15.37
N GLN A 51 -11.56 1.55 -15.25
CA GLN A 51 -12.93 1.04 -15.46
C GLN A 51 -13.15 0.52 -16.89
N GLU A 52 -12.48 1.06 -17.89
CA GLU A 52 -12.63 0.63 -19.27
C GLU A 52 -12.07 -0.77 -19.52
N GLN A 53 -11.05 -1.17 -18.75
CA GLN A 53 -10.41 -2.48 -18.90
C GLN A 53 -10.89 -3.51 -17.88
N TYR A 54 -11.69 -3.09 -16.91
CA TYR A 54 -12.21 -4.00 -15.89
C TYR A 54 -13.16 -5.05 -16.54
N PRO A 55 -13.10 -6.34 -16.19
CA PRO A 55 -12.37 -6.95 -15.06
C PRO A 55 -11.03 -7.62 -15.42
N THR A 56 -10.39 -7.26 -16.50
CA THR A 56 -9.10 -7.85 -16.87
C THR A 56 -7.99 -7.43 -15.87
N PRO A 57 -6.94 -8.25 -15.69
CA PRO A 57 -5.85 -7.89 -14.79
C PRO A 57 -5.10 -6.63 -15.21
N GLU A 58 -5.10 -6.28 -16.50
CA GLU A 58 -4.53 -5.04 -17.01
C GLU A 58 -5.22 -3.79 -16.46
N SER A 59 -6.46 -3.93 -16.00
CA SER A 59 -7.19 -2.83 -15.36
C SER A 59 -6.59 -2.39 -14.03
N LEU A 60 -5.77 -3.23 -13.39
CA LEU A 60 -5.16 -2.95 -12.09
C LEU A 60 -4.00 -1.97 -12.25
N LEU A 61 -4.17 -0.76 -11.73
CA LEU A 61 -3.21 0.34 -11.80
C LEU A 61 -2.43 0.54 -10.52
N GLY A 62 -2.93 0.07 -9.41
CA GLY A 62 -2.29 0.23 -8.11
C GLY A 62 -3.00 -0.53 -7.01
N VAL A 63 -2.25 -0.73 -5.93
CA VAL A 63 -2.70 -1.42 -4.72
C VAL A 63 -2.38 -0.55 -3.52
N LEU A 64 -3.36 -0.34 -2.66
CA LEU A 64 -3.17 0.22 -1.34
C LEU A 64 -3.81 -0.73 -0.33
N TRP A 65 -2.97 -1.48 0.36
CA TRP A 65 -3.41 -2.36 1.44
C TRP A 65 -3.07 -1.76 2.78
N ALA A 66 -4.09 -1.53 3.57
CA ALA A 66 -3.98 -1.00 4.92
C ALA A 66 -4.82 -1.84 5.86
N LEU A 67 -4.49 -1.78 7.13
CA LEU A 67 -5.23 -2.51 8.16
C LEU A 67 -5.30 -1.70 9.44
N PRO A 68 -6.38 -1.85 10.23
CA PRO A 68 -6.41 -1.31 11.58
C PRO A 68 -5.23 -1.85 12.41
N HIS A 69 -4.58 -0.99 13.16
CA HIS A 69 -3.39 -1.34 13.93
C HIS A 69 -3.46 -0.71 15.31
N GLY A 70 -3.53 -1.56 16.35
CA GLY A 70 -3.82 -1.08 17.69
C GLY A 70 -5.22 -0.49 17.79
N GLN A 71 -5.49 0.25 18.87
CA GLN A 71 -6.81 0.84 19.08
C GLN A 71 -7.13 1.99 18.14
N ASN A 72 -6.14 2.84 17.88
CA ASN A 72 -6.35 4.13 17.23
C ASN A 72 -5.55 4.32 15.94
N GLY A 73 -4.87 3.30 15.48
CA GLY A 73 -3.97 3.40 14.35
C GLY A 73 -4.43 2.67 13.10
N VAL A 74 -3.81 3.04 11.99
CA VAL A 74 -3.86 2.33 10.71
C VAL A 74 -2.43 2.09 10.27
N ARG A 75 -2.16 0.88 9.76
CA ARG A 75 -0.86 0.55 9.17
C ARG A 75 -1.04 0.27 7.68
N ILE A 76 -0.24 0.93 6.86
CA ILE A 76 -0.16 0.61 5.44
C ILE A 76 0.79 -0.59 5.29
N ALA A 77 0.26 -1.71 4.80
CA ALA A 77 1.03 -2.91 4.53
C ALA A 77 1.69 -2.87 3.15
N ALA A 78 1.03 -2.24 2.17
CA ALA A 78 1.55 -2.09 0.81
C ALA A 78 0.90 -0.90 0.12
N PHE A 79 1.70 -0.14 -0.60
CA PHE A 79 1.22 0.96 -1.44
C PHE A 79 2.07 1.03 -2.71
N VAL A 80 1.52 0.56 -3.80
CA VAL A 80 2.24 0.45 -5.08
C VAL A 80 1.35 0.95 -6.20
N LEU A 81 1.91 1.77 -7.07
CA LEU A 81 1.29 2.23 -8.31
C LEU A 81 2.11 1.76 -9.49
N ASP A 82 1.45 1.34 -10.56
CA ASP A 82 2.11 1.10 -11.84
C ASP A 82 2.85 2.37 -12.26
N SER A 83 4.06 2.23 -12.79
CA SER A 83 4.93 3.35 -13.14
C SER A 83 4.29 4.37 -14.08
N LYS A 84 3.40 3.93 -14.95
CA LYS A 84 2.66 4.80 -15.89
C LYS A 84 1.74 5.80 -15.18
N TYR A 85 1.33 5.49 -13.95
CA TYR A 85 0.36 6.29 -13.18
C TYR A 85 0.99 7.00 -11.99
N GLN A 86 2.28 6.85 -11.81
CA GLN A 86 3.03 7.60 -10.81
C GLN A 86 3.16 9.06 -11.25
N SER A 87 3.22 9.96 -10.28
CA SER A 87 3.33 11.42 -10.51
C SER A 87 2.14 12.06 -11.26
N CYS A 88 1.03 11.36 -11.37
CA CYS A 88 -0.21 11.87 -11.99
C CYS A 88 -1.27 12.26 -10.94
N GLY A 89 -0.92 12.30 -9.66
CA GLY A 89 -1.85 12.64 -8.58
C GLY A 89 -2.69 11.49 -8.04
N TRP A 90 -2.61 10.30 -8.62
CA TRP A 90 -3.39 9.15 -8.17
C TRP A 90 -2.99 8.65 -6.78
N GLY A 91 -1.69 8.69 -6.47
CA GLY A 91 -1.20 8.34 -5.14
C GLY A 91 -1.77 9.25 -4.05
N GLY A 92 -1.80 10.55 -4.31
CA GLY A 92 -2.40 11.53 -3.40
C GLY A 92 -3.89 11.31 -3.19
N LYS A 93 -4.62 11.01 -4.26
CA LYS A 93 -6.06 10.72 -4.17
C LYS A 93 -6.34 9.46 -3.37
N ALA A 94 -5.57 8.39 -3.58
CA ALA A 94 -5.69 7.16 -2.82
C ALA A 94 -5.39 7.40 -1.34
N TRP A 95 -4.35 8.16 -1.04
CA TRP A 95 -3.99 8.55 0.32
C TRP A 95 -5.12 9.32 1.01
N ASP A 96 -5.63 10.36 0.37
CA ASP A 96 -6.70 11.20 0.93
C ASP A 96 -7.95 10.35 1.23
N HIS A 97 -8.25 9.42 0.37
CA HIS A 97 -9.38 8.50 0.56
C HIS A 97 -9.16 7.58 1.76
N LEU A 98 -7.95 7.01 1.90
CA LEU A 98 -7.61 6.21 3.09
C LEU A 98 -7.72 7.03 4.38
N VAL A 99 -7.24 8.28 4.37
CA VAL A 99 -7.34 9.19 5.51
C VAL A 99 -8.79 9.42 5.89
N GLU A 100 -9.65 9.70 4.92
CA GLU A 100 -11.08 9.92 5.15
C GLU A 100 -11.75 8.70 5.79
N ILE A 101 -11.53 7.52 5.21
CA ILE A 101 -12.08 6.26 5.73
C ILE A 101 -11.55 5.96 7.12
N SER A 102 -10.27 6.17 7.35
CA SER A 102 -9.62 5.90 8.64
C SER A 102 -10.16 6.81 9.74
N ARG A 103 -10.32 8.09 9.44
CA ARG A 103 -10.93 9.04 10.38
C ARG A 103 -12.37 8.68 10.70
N ALA A 104 -13.15 8.28 9.70
CA ALA A 104 -14.52 7.83 9.90
C ALA A 104 -14.60 6.58 10.78
N ALA A 105 -13.57 5.75 10.77
CA ALA A 105 -13.43 4.57 11.64
C ALA A 105 -12.86 4.90 13.03
N GLY A 106 -12.68 6.17 13.38
CA GLY A 106 -12.15 6.60 14.67
C GLY A 106 -10.65 6.49 14.83
N LYS A 107 -9.91 6.32 13.73
CA LYS A 107 -8.45 6.23 13.76
C LYS A 107 -7.82 7.62 13.81
N ILE A 108 -6.70 7.76 14.51
CA ILE A 108 -6.03 9.05 14.73
C ILE A 108 -4.57 9.06 14.28
N THR A 109 -3.98 7.89 14.00
CA THR A 109 -2.59 7.78 13.54
C THR A 109 -2.48 6.84 12.34
N ILE A 110 -1.44 7.07 11.53
CA ILE A 110 -1.10 6.23 10.40
C ILE A 110 0.39 5.92 10.43
N GLN A 111 0.75 4.69 10.12
CA GLN A 111 2.14 4.25 10.06
C GLN A 111 2.40 3.32 8.89
N LEU A 112 3.65 3.23 8.52
CA LEU A 112 4.14 2.36 7.45
C LEU A 112 5.63 2.09 7.61
N GLU A 113 6.12 1.13 6.86
CA GLU A 113 7.56 0.87 6.71
C GLU A 113 7.96 1.18 5.26
N VAL A 114 9.15 1.75 5.09
CA VAL A 114 9.68 2.15 3.79
C VAL A 114 11.17 1.87 3.73
N LYS A 115 11.69 1.52 2.54
CA LYS A 115 13.12 1.34 2.34
C LYS A 115 13.86 2.67 2.54
N ALA A 116 14.99 2.64 3.24
CA ALA A 116 15.82 3.83 3.46
C ALA A 116 16.29 4.45 2.12
N GLU A 117 16.53 3.63 1.12
CA GLU A 117 16.94 4.07 -0.22
C GLU A 117 15.81 4.70 -1.04
N ASN A 118 14.55 4.49 -0.66
CA ASN A 118 13.40 5.01 -1.39
C ASN A 118 13.07 6.45 -0.94
N SER A 119 13.91 7.41 -1.34
CA SER A 119 13.76 8.81 -0.97
C SER A 119 12.47 9.44 -1.52
N ARG A 120 12.03 9.01 -2.70
CA ARG A 120 10.80 9.53 -3.32
C ARG A 120 9.56 9.18 -2.49
N ALA A 121 9.44 7.94 -2.04
CA ALA A 121 8.34 7.52 -1.17
C ALA A 121 8.40 8.26 0.17
N GLN A 122 9.58 8.40 0.76
CA GLN A 122 9.74 9.14 2.01
C GLN A 122 9.28 10.59 1.88
N GLU A 123 9.63 11.27 0.80
CA GLU A 123 9.16 12.64 0.55
C GLU A 123 7.63 12.70 0.40
N PHE A 124 7.04 11.75 -0.29
CA PHE A 124 5.60 11.64 -0.40
C PHE A 124 4.93 11.57 0.98
N TYR A 125 5.46 10.74 1.87
CA TYR A 125 4.93 10.58 3.22
C TYR A 125 5.22 11.79 4.11
N LYS A 126 6.40 12.37 4.02
CA LYS A 126 6.78 13.57 4.78
C LYS A 126 5.87 14.75 4.46
N THR A 127 5.54 14.97 3.20
CA THR A 127 4.61 16.04 2.80
C THR A 127 3.21 15.83 3.35
N ARG A 128 2.90 14.63 3.80
CA ARG A 128 1.61 14.25 4.40
C ARG A 128 1.65 14.14 5.92
N GLY A 129 2.73 14.63 6.53
CA GLY A 129 2.83 14.75 7.98
C GLY A 129 3.45 13.55 8.68
N LEU A 130 3.98 12.55 7.95
CA LEU A 130 4.70 11.45 8.56
C LEU A 130 6.17 11.80 8.78
N THR A 131 6.73 11.27 9.86
CA THR A 131 8.16 11.38 10.17
C THR A 131 8.74 10.00 10.44
N VAL A 132 10.05 9.86 10.25
CA VAL A 132 10.76 8.64 10.62
C VAL A 132 10.81 8.56 12.15
N VAL A 133 10.23 7.48 12.69
CA VAL A 133 10.19 7.25 14.14
C VAL A 133 11.11 6.11 14.59
N LYS A 134 11.56 5.27 13.66
CA LYS A 134 12.42 4.12 13.97
C LYS A 134 13.22 3.69 12.76
N GLU A 135 14.48 3.31 12.97
CA GLU A 135 15.28 2.59 11.99
C GLU A 135 15.05 1.09 12.14
N LEU A 136 14.96 0.38 11.02
CA LEU A 136 14.72 -1.06 10.96
C LEU A 136 15.88 -1.73 10.21
N PRO A 137 17.02 -2.01 10.88
CA PRO A 137 18.17 -2.67 10.26
C PRO A 137 17.77 -4.05 9.72
N HIS A 138 18.23 -4.37 8.51
CA HIS A 138 17.96 -5.67 7.87
C HIS A 138 16.48 -6.01 7.69
N TYR A 139 15.59 -5.03 7.70
CA TYR A 139 14.15 -5.23 7.52
C TYR A 139 13.82 -5.72 6.12
N TYR A 140 14.48 -5.18 5.11
CA TYR A 140 14.38 -5.62 3.72
C TYR A 140 15.61 -6.42 3.32
N LYS A 141 15.49 -7.27 2.31
CA LYS A 141 16.64 -7.97 1.72
C LYS A 141 17.73 -6.99 1.26
N SER A 142 17.33 -5.80 0.79
CA SER A 142 18.23 -4.74 0.36
C SER A 142 18.87 -3.97 1.52
N GLY A 143 18.43 -4.17 2.77
CA GLY A 143 19.03 -3.56 3.96
C GLY A 143 18.07 -2.75 4.80
N LEU A 144 18.47 -1.51 5.14
CA LEU A 144 17.79 -0.65 6.10
C LEU A 144 16.40 -0.21 5.63
N GLY A 145 15.44 -0.27 6.54
CA GLY A 145 14.13 0.34 6.41
C GLY A 145 13.87 1.39 7.48
N TYR A 146 12.83 2.16 7.30
CA TYR A 146 12.33 3.11 8.27
C TYR A 146 10.87 2.84 8.58
N GLU A 147 10.51 2.96 9.85
CA GLU A 147 9.12 3.12 10.26
C GLU A 147 8.80 4.61 10.24
N MET A 148 7.74 4.97 9.52
CA MET A 148 7.23 6.34 9.49
C MET A 148 5.83 6.39 10.10
N LYS A 149 5.55 7.44 10.85
CA LYS A 149 4.28 7.61 11.55
C LYS A 149 3.88 9.08 11.58
N GLY A 150 2.57 9.31 11.56
CA GLY A 150 2.02 10.66 11.66
C GLY A 150 0.56 10.67 12.06
N PRO A 151 -0.01 11.87 12.26
CA PRO A 151 -1.42 12.02 12.56
C PRO A 151 -2.29 11.82 11.33
N LEU A 152 -3.50 11.34 11.55
CA LEU A 152 -4.56 11.33 10.56
C LEU A 152 -5.35 12.63 10.56
#